data_d3cfb31d7c0b5b84ecff08662f562d64
#
_entry.id   d3cfb31d7c0b5b84ecff08662f562d64
#
_cell.length_a   1.000
_cell.length_b   1.000
_cell.length_c   1.000
_cell.angle_alpha   90.00
_cell.angle_beta   90.00
_cell.angle_gamma   90.00
#
_symmetry.space_group_name_H-M   'P 1'
#
loop_
_entity.id
_entity.type
_entity.pdbx_description
1 polymer ?
#
loop_
_entity_poly.entity_id
_entity_poly.type
_entity_poly.pdbx_seq_one_letter_code
_entity_poly.pdbx_strand_id
1 'polypeptide(L)'
;MAWIFQGNPNRFDIDDYLSRYPQLIYWRTNRYVKDIVVGDPVFVWRAGNEAGAVAVGKVVEEPTPAHAVKHPEALGDDLWVASEASSSEFKTGIQLSEIRLSADDDMVSRATAKDDTVLAASTIITVPTGTVFRFSDNELSALERLWGTPVAAVQTDGANEGKRQLRAHYARERSSRLRRDKLSAFRKEHGRLCCEICDFSASAHHPDPFTERAYEVHHKNPLSAAAAPVRTTLQDLAVLCANCHRAVHANSHVTENYEELAKLYACRK
;
A
#
# COMPACT_ATOMS: atom_id res chain seq x y z
N MET A 1 24.05 -2.56 -0.54
CA MET A 1 23.59 -1.77 -1.68
C MET A 1 22.10 -1.62 -1.62
N ALA A 2 21.49 -0.65 -2.32
CA ALA A 2 20.05 -0.48 -2.33
C ALA A 2 19.48 -0.63 -3.74
N TRP A 3 18.24 -1.06 -3.84
CA TRP A 3 17.60 -1.36 -5.11
C TRP A 3 16.22 -0.73 -5.21
N ILE A 4 15.87 -0.28 -6.43
CA ILE A 4 14.52 0.07 -6.80
C ILE A 4 14.00 -0.99 -7.77
N PHE A 5 12.87 -1.61 -7.43
CA PHE A 5 12.15 -2.51 -8.32
C PHE A 5 10.95 -1.80 -8.91
N GLN A 6 10.97 -1.58 -10.23
CA GLN A 6 9.91 -0.83 -10.91
C GLN A 6 8.95 -1.76 -11.63
N GLY A 7 7.66 -1.47 -11.48
CA GLY A 7 6.59 -2.09 -12.25
C GLY A 7 5.76 -1.07 -13.02
N ASN A 8 5.23 -1.51 -14.16
CA ASN A 8 4.33 -0.73 -14.99
C ASN A 8 2.89 -1.24 -14.83
N PRO A 9 1.95 -0.44 -14.29
CA PRO A 9 0.56 -0.84 -14.08
C PRO A 9 -0.18 -1.27 -15.37
N ASN A 10 0.28 -0.81 -16.53
CA ASN A 10 -0.29 -1.24 -17.81
C ASN A 10 0.10 -2.68 -18.21
N ARG A 11 1.06 -3.27 -17.52
CA ARG A 11 1.54 -4.64 -17.77
C ARG A 11 1.25 -5.61 -16.64
N PHE A 12 1.29 -5.11 -15.41
CA PHE A 12 1.14 -5.89 -14.20
C PHE A 12 0.40 -5.07 -13.14
N ASP A 13 -0.66 -5.61 -12.54
CA ASP A 13 -1.44 -4.91 -11.51
C ASP A 13 -0.68 -4.88 -10.19
N ILE A 14 0.16 -3.85 -10.05
CA ILE A 14 1.03 -3.65 -8.88
C ILE A 14 0.23 -3.41 -7.62
N ASP A 15 -0.85 -2.63 -7.71
CA ASP A 15 -1.63 -2.22 -6.54
C ASP A 15 -2.39 -3.42 -5.96
N ASP A 16 -3.00 -4.26 -6.83
CA ASP A 16 -3.61 -5.52 -6.40
C ASP A 16 -2.56 -6.50 -5.88
N TYR A 17 -1.39 -6.57 -6.53
CA TYR A 17 -0.29 -7.44 -6.10
C TYR A 17 0.20 -7.11 -4.68
N LEU A 18 0.52 -5.84 -4.43
CA LEU A 18 0.99 -5.40 -3.10
C LEU A 18 -0.10 -5.54 -2.03
N SER A 19 -1.38 -5.37 -2.43
CA SER A 19 -2.52 -5.57 -1.52
C SER A 19 -2.74 -7.04 -1.19
N ARG A 20 -2.55 -7.94 -2.16
CA ARG A 20 -2.76 -9.38 -2.01
C ARG A 20 -1.61 -10.06 -1.25
N TYR A 21 -0.37 -9.59 -1.47
CA TYR A 21 0.85 -10.13 -0.86
C TYR A 21 1.62 -9.09 -0.03
N PRO A 22 1.04 -8.58 1.07
CA PRO A 22 1.58 -7.42 1.77
C PRO A 22 2.86 -7.71 2.58
N GLN A 23 3.26 -8.97 2.70
CA GLN A 23 4.44 -9.35 3.48
C GLN A 23 5.61 -9.81 2.62
N LEU A 24 5.32 -10.59 1.56
CA LEU A 24 6.34 -11.19 0.70
C LEU A 24 5.87 -11.09 -0.75
N ILE A 25 6.73 -10.57 -1.59
CA ILE A 25 6.53 -10.49 -3.04
C ILE A 25 7.74 -11.04 -3.78
N TYR A 26 7.52 -11.46 -5.02
CA TYR A 26 8.59 -11.81 -5.95
C TYR A 26 8.60 -10.84 -7.12
N TRP A 27 9.74 -10.20 -7.35
CA TRP A 27 9.85 -9.23 -8.44
C TRP A 27 10.75 -9.71 -9.55
N ARG A 28 10.34 -9.47 -10.80
CA ARG A 28 11.12 -9.79 -12.00
C ARG A 28 12.47 -9.10 -11.97
N THR A 29 13.55 -9.90 -12.11
CA THR A 29 14.92 -9.43 -12.04
C THR A 29 15.65 -9.80 -13.32
N ASN A 30 15.82 -8.86 -14.23
CA ASN A 30 16.50 -9.04 -15.51
C ASN A 30 17.89 -8.40 -15.56
N ARG A 31 18.30 -7.68 -14.50
CA ARG A 31 19.60 -7.02 -14.34
C ARG A 31 20.09 -7.21 -12.92
N TYR A 32 21.41 -7.12 -12.73
CA TYR A 32 22.05 -7.21 -11.41
C TYR A 32 21.80 -8.52 -10.67
N VAL A 33 21.52 -9.60 -11.40
CA VAL A 33 21.18 -10.94 -10.85
C VAL A 33 22.26 -11.45 -9.87
N LYS A 34 23.53 -11.08 -10.09
CA LYS A 34 24.67 -11.49 -9.25
C LYS A 34 25.02 -10.48 -8.15
N ASP A 35 24.44 -9.30 -8.19
CA ASP A 35 24.78 -8.18 -7.30
C ASP A 35 23.78 -8.04 -6.15
N ILE A 36 22.55 -8.52 -6.34
CA ILE A 36 21.47 -8.46 -5.37
C ILE A 36 21.65 -9.57 -4.36
N VAL A 37 21.76 -9.21 -3.07
CA VAL A 37 21.98 -10.16 -1.98
C VAL A 37 20.92 -10.01 -0.89
N VAL A 38 20.71 -11.09 -0.11
CA VAL A 38 19.81 -11.08 1.05
C VAL A 38 20.21 -9.99 2.04
N GLY A 39 19.23 -9.23 2.51
CA GLY A 39 19.40 -8.10 3.42
C GLY A 39 19.48 -6.74 2.74
N ASP A 40 19.68 -6.67 1.43
CA ASP A 40 19.70 -5.41 0.70
C ASP A 40 18.37 -4.65 0.86
N PRO A 41 18.40 -3.34 1.16
CA PRO A 41 17.19 -2.52 1.22
C PRO A 41 16.58 -2.32 -0.18
N VAL A 42 15.26 -2.33 -0.23
CA VAL A 42 14.47 -2.25 -1.47
C VAL A 42 13.36 -1.23 -1.34
N PHE A 43 13.17 -0.44 -2.40
CA PHE A 43 11.91 0.25 -2.66
C PHE A 43 11.23 -0.33 -3.89
N VAL A 44 9.90 -0.44 -3.85
CA VAL A 44 9.08 -0.74 -5.02
C VAL A 44 8.57 0.57 -5.59
N TRP A 45 8.79 0.75 -6.90
CA TRP A 45 8.39 1.94 -7.64
C TRP A 45 7.31 1.62 -8.65
N ARG A 46 6.19 2.30 -8.56
CA ARG A 46 5.13 2.27 -9.57
C ARG A 46 5.44 3.27 -10.68
N ALA A 47 5.40 2.83 -11.93
CA ALA A 47 5.53 3.70 -13.10
C ALA A 47 4.16 4.28 -13.53
N GLY A 48 4.14 5.14 -14.53
CA GLY A 48 2.92 5.70 -15.11
C GLY A 48 2.49 7.03 -14.52
N ASN A 49 1.18 7.34 -14.60
CA ASN A 49 0.65 8.65 -14.21
C ASN A 49 0.77 8.95 -12.72
N GLU A 50 0.61 7.92 -11.88
CA GLU A 50 0.77 8.02 -10.44
C GLU A 50 2.10 7.39 -10.00
N ALA A 51 3.18 7.72 -10.73
CA ALA A 51 4.49 7.17 -10.48
C ALA A 51 5.07 7.61 -9.14
N GLY A 52 5.72 6.67 -8.45
CA GLY A 52 6.36 6.95 -7.16
C GLY A 52 6.78 5.69 -6.43
N ALA A 53 7.46 5.87 -5.29
CA ALA A 53 7.75 4.77 -4.39
C ALA A 53 6.47 4.38 -3.63
N VAL A 54 6.07 3.11 -3.76
CA VAL A 54 4.80 2.58 -3.22
C VAL A 54 5.00 1.53 -2.13
N ALA A 55 6.20 0.98 -1.98
CA ALA A 55 6.51 0.07 -0.89
C ALA A 55 8.00 0.10 -0.55
N VAL A 56 8.32 -0.30 0.68
CA VAL A 56 9.69 -0.46 1.17
C VAL A 56 9.85 -1.83 1.82
N GLY A 57 11.03 -2.41 1.72
CA GLY A 57 11.33 -3.71 2.26
C GLY A 57 12.81 -4.07 2.16
N LYS A 58 13.09 -5.36 2.18
CA LYS A 58 14.43 -5.92 2.03
C LYS A 58 14.40 -7.21 1.22
N VAL A 59 15.50 -7.51 0.56
CA VAL A 59 15.69 -8.80 -0.10
C VAL A 59 15.75 -9.91 0.94
N VAL A 60 14.97 -10.98 0.73
CA VAL A 60 14.96 -12.20 1.57
C VAL A 60 15.28 -13.45 0.77
N GLU A 61 15.18 -13.38 -0.55
CA GLU A 61 15.63 -14.43 -1.47
C GLU A 61 16.33 -13.79 -2.66
N GLU A 62 17.57 -14.22 -2.92
CA GLU A 62 18.37 -13.76 -4.05
C GLU A 62 17.68 -14.11 -5.38
N PRO A 63 18.05 -13.43 -6.48
CA PRO A 63 17.46 -13.72 -7.78
C PRO A 63 17.53 -15.20 -8.11
N THR A 64 16.35 -15.84 -8.15
CA THR A 64 16.16 -17.28 -8.34
C THR A 64 15.24 -17.49 -9.55
N PRO A 65 15.46 -18.53 -10.39
CA PRO A 65 14.53 -18.86 -11.48
C PRO A 65 13.11 -19.04 -10.95
N ALA A 66 12.11 -18.52 -11.66
CA ALA A 66 10.72 -18.49 -11.20
C ALA A 66 10.17 -19.87 -10.75
N HIS A 67 10.61 -20.95 -11.38
CA HIS A 67 10.21 -22.30 -11.02
C HIS A 67 10.88 -22.86 -9.75
N ALA A 68 11.88 -22.17 -9.21
CA ALA A 68 12.68 -22.62 -8.07
C ALA A 68 12.56 -21.69 -6.84
N VAL A 69 11.67 -20.69 -6.88
CA VAL A 69 11.42 -19.80 -5.73
C VAL A 69 10.81 -20.57 -4.57
N LYS A 70 11.08 -20.10 -3.34
CA LYS A 70 10.61 -20.78 -2.11
C LYS A 70 9.10 -20.68 -1.91
N HIS A 71 8.48 -19.59 -2.38
CA HIS A 71 7.06 -19.28 -2.18
C HIS A 71 6.35 -19.01 -3.51
N PRO A 72 6.12 -20.04 -4.36
CA PRO A 72 5.51 -19.87 -5.68
C PRO A 72 4.09 -19.27 -5.62
N GLU A 73 3.39 -19.41 -4.49
CA GLU A 73 2.07 -18.83 -4.25
C GLU A 73 2.09 -17.29 -4.26
N ALA A 74 3.25 -16.66 -4.03
CA ALA A 74 3.42 -15.22 -4.00
C ALA A 74 3.93 -14.61 -5.33
N LEU A 75 3.95 -15.38 -6.43
CA LEU A 75 4.42 -14.91 -7.74
C LEU A 75 3.44 -13.92 -8.40
N GLY A 76 2.14 -14.06 -8.15
CA GLY A 76 1.12 -13.19 -8.72
C GLY A 76 0.98 -13.29 -10.24
N ASP A 77 1.19 -14.49 -10.80
CA ASP A 77 1.20 -14.70 -12.25
C ASP A 77 -0.14 -14.38 -12.93
N ASP A 78 -1.24 -14.43 -12.18
CA ASP A 78 -2.59 -14.07 -12.64
C ASP A 78 -2.83 -12.56 -12.77
N LEU A 79 -1.89 -11.73 -12.34
CA LEU A 79 -1.99 -10.25 -12.34
C LEU A 79 -1.35 -9.61 -13.58
N TRP A 80 -0.80 -10.40 -14.47
CA TRP A 80 -0.30 -9.93 -15.76
C TRP A 80 -1.44 -9.57 -16.70
N VAL A 81 -1.40 -8.34 -17.25
CA VAL A 81 -2.43 -7.83 -18.18
C VAL A 81 -2.33 -8.53 -19.55
N ALA A 82 -1.14 -8.96 -19.92
CA ALA A 82 -0.89 -9.79 -21.11
C ALA A 82 -0.08 -11.01 -20.71
N SER A 83 -0.18 -12.10 -21.50
CA SER A 83 0.54 -13.36 -21.27
C SER A 83 2.06 -13.19 -21.45
N GLU A 84 2.70 -12.45 -20.55
CA GLU A 84 4.14 -12.19 -20.55
C GLU A 84 4.90 -12.99 -19.48
N ALA A 85 4.23 -13.89 -18.76
CA ALA A 85 4.89 -14.71 -17.75
C ALA A 85 5.82 -15.74 -18.43
N SER A 86 7.13 -15.62 -18.17
CA SER A 86 8.15 -16.57 -18.62
C SER A 86 8.70 -17.34 -17.42
N SER A 87 8.62 -18.66 -17.45
CA SER A 87 9.15 -19.55 -16.40
C SER A 87 10.68 -19.51 -16.26
N SER A 88 11.40 -18.98 -17.25
CA SER A 88 12.86 -18.83 -17.25
C SER A 88 13.37 -17.53 -16.62
N GLU A 89 12.47 -16.65 -16.18
CA GLU A 89 12.86 -15.37 -15.56
C GLU A 89 13.35 -15.54 -14.14
N PHE A 90 14.33 -14.72 -13.77
CA PHE A 90 14.74 -14.60 -12.38
C PHE A 90 13.75 -13.73 -11.61
N LYS A 91 13.45 -14.15 -10.39
CA LYS A 91 12.61 -13.45 -9.42
C LYS A 91 13.41 -13.22 -8.14
N THR A 92 13.32 -12.02 -7.59
CA THR A 92 13.92 -11.68 -6.29
C THR A 92 12.82 -11.66 -5.24
N GLY A 93 12.99 -12.41 -4.17
CA GLY A 93 12.06 -12.40 -3.03
C GLY A 93 12.29 -11.18 -2.14
N ILE A 94 11.25 -10.39 -1.90
CA ILE A 94 11.29 -9.15 -1.14
C ILE A 94 10.29 -9.23 0.00
N GLN A 95 10.77 -9.12 1.24
CA GLN A 95 9.93 -8.94 2.41
C GLN A 95 9.59 -7.47 2.54
N LEU A 96 8.31 -7.15 2.46
CA LEU A 96 7.81 -5.79 2.61
C LEU A 96 7.68 -5.42 4.09
N SER A 97 8.02 -4.17 4.41
CA SER A 97 7.84 -3.59 5.73
C SER A 97 6.74 -2.54 5.77
N GLU A 98 6.51 -1.84 4.66
CA GLU A 98 5.45 -0.82 4.54
C GLU A 98 5.01 -0.67 3.09
N ILE A 99 3.71 -0.40 2.88
CA ILE A 99 3.09 -0.16 1.58
C ILE A 99 2.29 1.14 1.64
N ARG A 100 2.42 1.99 0.61
CA ARG A 100 1.74 3.27 0.46
C ARG A 100 1.32 3.43 -1.00
N LEU A 101 0.06 3.16 -1.31
CA LEU A 101 -0.40 3.07 -2.70
C LEU A 101 -0.88 4.40 -3.28
N SER A 102 -1.10 5.41 -2.44
CA SER A 102 -1.65 6.70 -2.87
C SER A 102 -0.97 7.88 -2.19
N ALA A 103 -1.21 9.09 -2.69
CA ALA A 103 -0.78 10.32 -2.02
C ALA A 103 -1.40 10.47 -0.62
N ASP A 104 -2.62 9.94 -0.44
CA ASP A 104 -3.29 9.96 0.87
C ASP A 104 -2.64 8.98 1.87
N ASP A 105 -1.83 8.04 1.38
CA ASP A 105 -1.01 7.12 2.19
C ASP A 105 0.42 7.63 2.38
N ASP A 106 0.71 8.88 2.02
CA ASP A 106 2.06 9.47 2.04
C ASP A 106 3.06 8.74 1.13
N MET A 107 2.62 8.19 -0.02
CA MET A 107 3.56 7.65 -0.99
C MET A 107 4.50 8.75 -1.49
N VAL A 108 5.75 8.43 -1.74
CA VAL A 108 6.69 9.39 -2.32
C VAL A 108 6.47 9.45 -3.83
N SER A 109 5.72 10.49 -4.26
CA SER A 109 5.43 10.68 -5.68
C SER A 109 6.69 10.99 -6.49
N ARG A 110 6.63 10.70 -7.80
CA ARG A 110 7.71 11.10 -8.72
C ARG A 110 7.93 12.62 -8.73
N ALA A 111 6.87 13.41 -8.52
CA ALA A 111 6.98 14.86 -8.43
C ALA A 111 7.80 15.25 -7.20
N THR A 112 7.47 14.72 -6.03
CA THR A 112 8.23 14.93 -4.79
C THR A 112 9.70 14.50 -4.92
N ALA A 113 9.95 13.35 -5.57
CA ALA A 113 11.32 12.87 -5.79
C ALA A 113 12.11 13.77 -6.77
N LYS A 114 11.45 14.42 -7.74
CA LYS A 114 12.10 15.40 -8.64
C LYS A 114 12.48 16.70 -7.96
N ASP A 115 11.77 17.09 -6.91
CA ASP A 115 12.06 18.29 -6.14
C ASP A 115 13.23 18.10 -5.16
N ASP A 116 13.62 16.85 -4.88
CA ASP A 116 14.81 16.54 -4.10
C ASP A 116 16.07 16.60 -4.95
N THR A 117 17.09 17.34 -4.50
CA THR A 117 18.32 17.62 -5.25
C THR A 117 19.15 16.37 -5.58
N VAL A 118 19.07 15.32 -4.75
CA VAL A 118 19.79 14.06 -4.96
C VAL A 118 18.99 13.15 -5.89
N LEU A 119 17.69 12.97 -5.61
CA LEU A 119 16.85 12.06 -6.38
C LEU A 119 16.53 12.57 -7.78
N ALA A 120 16.49 13.88 -8.00
CA ALA A 120 16.26 14.46 -9.33
C ALA A 120 17.26 13.95 -10.38
N ALA A 121 18.50 13.66 -9.98
CA ALA A 121 19.55 13.13 -10.85
C ALA A 121 19.54 11.59 -10.96
N SER A 122 18.74 10.89 -10.16
CA SER A 122 18.72 9.43 -10.13
C SER A 122 18.20 8.82 -11.44
N THR A 123 18.65 7.61 -11.75
CA THR A 123 18.25 6.91 -12.99
C THR A 123 16.77 6.58 -13.06
N ILE A 124 16.11 6.35 -11.92
CA ILE A 124 14.66 6.12 -11.88
C ILE A 124 13.86 7.36 -12.32
N ILE A 125 14.42 8.54 -12.13
CA ILE A 125 13.81 9.82 -12.55
C ILE A 125 14.19 10.18 -13.98
N THR A 126 15.47 10.09 -14.33
CA THR A 126 16.02 10.59 -15.61
C THR A 126 15.82 9.60 -16.76
N VAL A 127 15.93 8.30 -16.50
CA VAL A 127 15.81 7.21 -17.49
C VAL A 127 14.91 6.10 -16.93
N PRO A 128 13.59 6.32 -16.80
CA PRO A 128 12.68 5.42 -16.10
C PRO A 128 12.32 4.17 -16.91
N THR A 129 13.23 3.66 -17.72
CA THR A 129 13.07 2.46 -18.53
C THR A 129 13.86 1.32 -17.93
N GLY A 130 13.17 0.38 -17.26
CA GLY A 130 13.80 -0.78 -16.62
C GLY A 130 12.92 -1.37 -15.54
N THR A 131 13.34 -2.52 -15.02
CA THR A 131 12.64 -3.21 -13.94
C THR A 131 13.41 -3.13 -12.62
N VAL A 132 14.75 -2.96 -12.67
CA VAL A 132 15.61 -2.88 -11.49
C VAL A 132 16.62 -1.77 -11.67
N PHE A 133 16.78 -0.93 -10.66
CA PHE A 133 17.75 0.17 -10.61
C PHE A 133 18.59 0.05 -9.35
N ARG A 134 19.89 0.33 -9.49
CA ARG A 134 20.81 0.44 -8.37
C ARG A 134 20.71 1.85 -7.79
N PHE A 135 20.60 1.93 -6.46
CA PHE A 135 20.70 3.19 -5.72
C PHE A 135 22.01 3.27 -4.94
N SER A 136 22.62 4.44 -4.98
CA SER A 136 23.70 4.80 -4.07
C SER A 136 23.19 5.04 -2.66
N ASP A 137 24.07 5.04 -1.68
CA ASP A 137 23.71 5.31 -0.28
C ASP A 137 23.09 6.71 -0.10
N ASN A 138 23.54 7.70 -0.89
CA ASN A 138 22.98 9.04 -0.87
C ASN A 138 21.54 9.08 -1.42
N GLU A 139 21.28 8.37 -2.53
CA GLU A 139 19.93 8.26 -3.10
C GLU A 139 18.99 7.48 -2.17
N LEU A 140 19.49 6.40 -1.55
CA LEU A 140 18.74 5.66 -0.54
C LEU A 140 18.35 6.56 0.64
N SER A 141 19.32 7.26 1.22
CA SER A 141 19.09 8.17 2.35
C SER A 141 18.12 9.30 2.00
N ALA A 142 18.18 9.82 0.77
CA ALA A 142 17.24 10.84 0.29
C ALA A 142 15.81 10.28 0.18
N LEU A 143 15.66 9.07 -0.38
CA LEU A 143 14.35 8.44 -0.51
C LEU A 143 13.76 8.01 0.85
N GLU A 144 14.59 7.50 1.76
CA GLU A 144 14.20 7.16 3.13
C GLU A 144 13.74 8.39 3.93
N ARG A 145 14.42 9.52 3.76
CA ARG A 145 14.02 10.80 4.36
C ARG A 145 12.63 11.23 3.85
N LEU A 146 12.39 11.17 2.55
CA LEU A 146 11.09 11.48 1.96
C LEU A 146 10.01 10.47 2.38
N TRP A 147 10.40 9.21 2.52
CA TRP A 147 9.51 8.17 3.04
C TRP A 147 9.22 8.33 4.54
N GLY A 148 10.04 9.11 5.28
CA GLY A 148 9.90 9.29 6.72
C GLY A 148 10.20 8.00 7.51
N THR A 149 11.01 7.09 6.96
CA THR A 149 11.59 5.99 7.71
C THR A 149 12.71 6.55 8.59
N PRO A 150 12.77 6.27 9.89
CA PRO A 150 13.87 6.76 10.72
C PRO A 150 15.18 6.22 10.16
N VAL A 151 16.09 7.08 9.76
CA VAL A 151 17.52 6.76 9.65
C VAL A 151 17.90 6.17 11.00
N ALA A 152 18.53 5.01 11.03
CA ALA A 152 18.90 4.26 12.23
C ALA A 152 19.31 5.23 13.36
N ALA A 153 18.48 5.30 14.39
CA ALA A 153 18.48 6.33 15.39
C ALA A 153 19.83 6.42 16.07
N VAL A 154 20.46 7.58 15.94
CA VAL A 154 21.28 8.12 17.03
C VAL A 154 20.36 8.21 18.24
N GLN A 155 20.68 7.46 19.29
CA GLN A 155 19.92 7.44 20.54
C GLN A 155 19.80 8.86 21.10
N THR A 156 18.59 9.39 21.05
CA THR A 156 18.16 10.49 21.88
C THR A 156 16.90 10.05 22.60
N ASP A 157 16.90 10.19 23.91
CA ASP A 157 15.80 9.84 24.80
C ASP A 157 14.50 10.54 24.40
N GLY A 158 13.64 9.81 23.71
CA GLY A 158 12.30 10.22 23.32
C GLY A 158 11.48 8.99 22.95
N ALA A 159 10.29 8.85 23.48
CA ALA A 159 9.42 7.71 23.23
C ALA A 159 9.03 7.62 21.74
N ASN A 160 9.36 6.52 21.09
CA ASN A 160 8.92 6.18 19.73
C ASN A 160 7.40 5.93 19.70
N GLU A 161 6.60 6.95 19.45
CA GLU A 161 5.18 6.83 19.16
C GLU A 161 4.95 6.68 17.65
N GLY A 162 4.70 5.46 17.21
CA GLY A 162 4.38 5.17 15.80
C GLY A 162 4.23 3.67 15.57
N LYS A 163 3.15 3.04 16.05
CA LYS A 163 2.93 1.60 15.87
C LYS A 163 2.69 1.24 14.41
N ARG A 164 3.67 0.61 13.78
CA ARG A 164 3.67 0.05 12.42
C ARG A 164 2.48 -0.88 12.09
N GLN A 165 1.85 -1.50 13.10
CA GLN A 165 0.75 -2.45 12.92
C GLN A 165 -0.55 -1.82 12.40
N LEU A 166 -0.84 -0.57 12.76
CA LEU A 166 -2.07 0.11 12.33
C LEU A 166 -2.03 0.46 10.83
N ARG A 167 -0.86 0.88 10.31
CA ARG A 167 -0.70 1.28 8.90
C ARG A 167 -0.85 0.11 7.91
N ALA A 168 -0.33 -1.08 8.24
CA ALA A 168 -0.48 -2.27 7.40
C ALA A 168 -1.95 -2.73 7.29
N HIS A 169 -2.75 -2.48 8.32
CA HIS A 169 -4.18 -2.80 8.31
C HIS A 169 -4.97 -1.84 7.41
N TYR A 170 -4.68 -0.55 7.46
CA TYR A 170 -5.29 0.45 6.58
C TYR A 170 -4.94 0.25 5.10
N ALA A 171 -3.76 -0.26 4.77
CA ALA A 171 -3.38 -0.56 3.38
C ALA A 171 -4.22 -1.70 2.77
N ARG A 172 -4.66 -2.68 3.57
CA ARG A 172 -5.53 -3.78 3.11
C ARG A 172 -6.95 -3.36 2.75
N GLU A 173 -7.44 -2.25 3.30
CA GLU A 173 -8.82 -1.78 3.09
C GLU A 173 -8.96 -0.86 1.87
N ARG A 174 -7.86 -0.47 1.22
CA ARG A 174 -7.88 0.63 0.25
C ARG A 174 -7.65 0.21 -1.19
N SER A 175 -8.60 -0.49 -1.79
CA SER A 175 -8.78 -0.37 -3.25
C SER A 175 -9.34 1.01 -3.55
N SER A 176 -8.53 1.90 -4.13
CA SER A 176 -8.95 3.27 -4.49
C SER A 176 -10.20 3.28 -5.40
N ARG A 177 -10.37 2.23 -6.20
CA ARG A 177 -11.56 2.01 -7.03
C ARG A 177 -12.78 1.66 -6.17
N LEU A 178 -12.67 0.66 -5.29
CA LEU A 178 -13.77 0.25 -4.41
C LEU A 178 -14.21 1.39 -3.48
N ARG A 179 -13.25 2.18 -2.97
CA ARG A 179 -13.55 3.36 -2.17
C ARG A 179 -14.37 4.38 -2.98
N ARG A 180 -13.94 4.76 -4.18
CA ARG A 180 -14.67 5.70 -5.02
C ARG A 180 -16.06 5.19 -5.38
N ASP A 181 -16.14 3.92 -5.78
CA ASP A 181 -17.41 3.28 -6.17
C ASP A 181 -18.37 3.24 -4.99
N LYS A 182 -17.91 2.89 -3.77
CA LYS A 182 -18.73 2.89 -2.55
C LYS A 182 -19.21 4.29 -2.18
N LEU A 183 -18.33 5.29 -2.13
CA LEU A 183 -18.71 6.66 -1.81
C LEU A 183 -19.70 7.24 -2.82
N SER A 184 -19.49 6.97 -4.12
CA SER A 184 -20.40 7.39 -5.19
C SER A 184 -21.76 6.72 -5.07
N ALA A 185 -21.80 5.41 -4.86
CA ALA A 185 -23.05 4.65 -4.68
C ALA A 185 -23.81 5.12 -3.45
N PHE A 186 -23.10 5.31 -2.32
CA PHE A 186 -23.71 5.79 -1.07
C PHE A 186 -24.31 7.18 -1.22
N ARG A 187 -23.57 8.13 -1.87
CA ARG A 187 -24.10 9.47 -2.14
C ARG A 187 -25.34 9.45 -3.02
N LYS A 188 -25.35 8.57 -4.04
CA LYS A 188 -26.52 8.41 -4.94
C LYS A 188 -27.74 7.86 -4.19
N GLU A 189 -27.56 6.94 -3.28
CA GLU A 189 -28.63 6.28 -2.51
C GLU A 189 -29.19 7.21 -1.44
N HIS A 190 -28.32 7.90 -0.68
CA HIS A 190 -28.70 8.68 0.51
C HIS A 190 -28.75 10.21 0.28
N GLY A 191 -28.42 10.68 -0.91
CA GLY A 191 -28.37 12.11 -1.26
C GLY A 191 -27.18 12.89 -0.67
N ARG A 192 -26.50 12.33 0.33
CA ARG A 192 -25.34 12.93 1.01
C ARG A 192 -24.36 11.86 1.50
N LEU A 193 -23.13 12.28 1.83
CA LEU A 193 -22.21 11.41 2.57
C LEU A 193 -22.39 11.65 4.07
N CYS A 194 -22.55 10.55 4.82
CA CYS A 194 -22.55 10.53 6.27
C CYS A 194 -21.97 9.20 6.78
N CYS A 195 -21.58 9.18 8.04
CA CYS A 195 -21.10 7.97 8.71
C CYS A 195 -22.26 7.01 8.96
N GLU A 196 -22.16 5.77 8.49
CA GLU A 196 -23.19 4.73 8.70
C GLU A 196 -23.42 4.37 10.18
N ILE A 197 -22.46 4.66 11.07
CA ILE A 197 -22.58 4.37 12.51
C ILE A 197 -23.15 5.57 13.27
N CYS A 198 -22.53 6.76 13.19
CA CYS A 198 -22.86 7.89 14.05
C CYS A 198 -23.58 9.05 13.34
N ASP A 199 -23.87 8.90 12.04
CA ASP A 199 -24.52 9.90 11.19
C ASP A 199 -23.73 11.25 11.05
N PHE A 200 -22.45 11.25 11.43
CA PHE A 200 -21.60 12.43 11.24
C PHE A 200 -21.60 12.87 9.78
N SER A 201 -21.84 14.16 9.53
CA SER A 201 -21.79 14.76 8.21
C SER A 201 -20.63 15.75 8.12
N ALA A 202 -19.61 15.40 7.33
CA ALA A 202 -18.42 16.24 7.19
C ALA A 202 -18.72 17.59 6.53
N SER A 203 -19.71 17.67 5.64
CA SER A 203 -20.11 18.93 5.00
C SER A 203 -20.67 19.97 5.97
N ALA A 204 -21.09 19.57 7.16
CA ALA A 204 -21.50 20.50 8.22
C ALA A 204 -20.31 21.14 8.95
N HIS A 205 -19.09 20.59 8.79
CA HIS A 205 -17.91 20.96 9.57
C HIS A 205 -16.71 21.37 8.73
N HIS A 206 -16.64 20.89 7.47
CA HIS A 206 -15.49 21.10 6.60
C HIS A 206 -15.94 21.57 5.21
N PRO A 207 -15.27 22.59 4.63
CA PRO A 207 -15.52 23.00 3.25
C PRO A 207 -14.94 21.98 2.25
N ASP A 208 -15.47 21.98 1.01
CA ASP A 208 -14.84 21.25 -0.08
C ASP A 208 -13.42 21.80 -0.38
N PRO A 209 -12.46 20.98 -0.73
CA PRO A 209 -12.54 19.53 -1.07
C PRO A 209 -12.29 18.57 0.11
N PHE A 210 -12.35 19.05 1.37
CA PHE A 210 -11.99 18.25 2.55
C PHE A 210 -13.11 17.31 3.02
N THR A 211 -14.36 17.59 2.63
CA THR A 211 -15.55 16.82 3.06
C THR A 211 -15.46 15.34 2.73
N GLU A 212 -15.06 14.97 1.52
CA GLU A 212 -14.98 13.56 1.12
C GLU A 212 -13.83 12.82 1.82
N ARG A 213 -12.74 13.53 2.13
CA ARG A 213 -11.56 12.98 2.83
C ARG A 213 -11.82 12.60 4.29
N ALA A 214 -12.88 13.16 4.89
CA ALA A 214 -13.28 12.85 6.27
C ALA A 214 -13.94 11.47 6.41
N TYR A 215 -14.18 10.77 5.29
CA TYR A 215 -14.78 9.44 5.30
C TYR A 215 -13.78 8.39 4.85
N GLU A 216 -13.85 7.25 5.53
CA GLU A 216 -13.10 6.04 5.23
C GLU A 216 -14.07 4.92 4.86
N VAL A 217 -13.65 4.03 3.95
CA VAL A 217 -14.45 2.88 3.54
C VAL A 217 -13.90 1.66 4.24
N HIS A 218 -14.73 1.06 5.08
CA HIS A 218 -14.39 -0.06 5.96
C HIS A 218 -15.01 -1.37 5.46
N HIS A 219 -14.26 -2.48 5.52
CA HIS A 219 -14.79 -3.82 5.29
C HIS A 219 -15.53 -4.30 6.53
N LYS A 220 -16.85 -4.54 6.41
CA LYS A 220 -17.69 -5.04 7.52
C LYS A 220 -17.16 -6.36 8.05
N ASN A 221 -16.68 -7.23 7.17
CA ASN A 221 -16.00 -8.48 7.51
C ASN A 221 -14.49 -8.32 7.29
N PRO A 222 -13.66 -8.53 8.32
CA PRO A 222 -12.20 -8.40 8.18
C PRO A 222 -11.65 -9.37 7.14
N LEU A 223 -10.96 -8.86 6.13
CA LEU A 223 -10.27 -9.69 5.12
C LEU A 223 -9.19 -10.58 5.72
N SER A 224 -8.70 -10.26 6.93
CA SER A 224 -7.72 -11.06 7.67
C SER A 224 -8.26 -12.40 8.18
N ALA A 225 -9.59 -12.57 8.23
CA ALA A 225 -10.24 -13.82 8.65
C ALA A 225 -10.50 -14.78 7.46
N ALA A 226 -10.30 -14.35 6.23
CA ALA A 226 -10.56 -15.17 5.06
C ALA A 226 -9.38 -16.08 4.74
N ALA A 227 -9.63 -17.39 4.67
CA ALA A 227 -8.64 -18.42 4.30
C ALA A 227 -8.36 -18.49 2.78
N ALA A 228 -9.07 -17.73 1.95
CA ALA A 228 -8.96 -17.68 0.49
C ALA A 228 -9.31 -16.27 -0.03
N PRO A 229 -8.90 -15.89 -1.26
CA PRO A 229 -9.27 -14.63 -1.86
C PRO A 229 -10.79 -14.47 -1.92
N VAL A 230 -11.33 -13.43 -1.26
CA VAL A 230 -12.76 -13.13 -1.26
C VAL A 230 -13.02 -11.95 -2.18
N ARG A 231 -13.99 -12.10 -3.09
CA ARG A 231 -14.45 -11.01 -3.93
C ARG A 231 -15.28 -10.04 -3.08
N THR A 232 -14.74 -8.86 -2.79
CA THR A 232 -15.44 -7.79 -2.09
C THR A 232 -16.47 -7.12 -3.00
N THR A 233 -17.71 -6.96 -2.50
CA THR A 233 -18.78 -6.20 -3.13
C THR A 233 -19.00 -4.88 -2.40
N LEU A 234 -19.74 -3.92 -2.98
CA LEU A 234 -20.05 -2.66 -2.31
C LEU A 234 -20.93 -2.85 -1.04
N GLN A 235 -21.62 -3.97 -0.92
CA GLN A 235 -22.44 -4.29 0.26
C GLN A 235 -21.59 -4.74 1.46
N ASP A 236 -20.40 -5.29 1.19
CA ASP A 236 -19.44 -5.70 2.22
C ASP A 236 -18.70 -4.50 2.83
N LEU A 237 -18.94 -3.30 2.27
CA LEU A 237 -18.25 -2.07 2.65
C LEU A 237 -19.20 -1.12 3.39
N ALA A 238 -18.65 -0.35 4.34
CA ALA A 238 -19.34 0.72 5.06
C ALA A 238 -18.60 2.06 4.90
N VAL A 239 -19.35 3.16 4.87
CA VAL A 239 -18.82 4.53 4.90
C VAL A 239 -18.79 5.01 6.35
N LEU A 240 -17.60 5.22 6.89
CA LEU A 240 -17.38 5.62 8.28
C LEU A 240 -16.61 6.95 8.36
N CYS A 241 -16.89 7.76 9.37
CA CYS A 241 -15.99 8.85 9.71
C CYS A 241 -14.71 8.29 10.36
N ALA A 242 -13.62 9.04 10.34
CA ALA A 242 -12.32 8.62 10.87
C ALA A 242 -12.39 8.15 12.34
N ASN A 243 -13.26 8.75 13.15
CA ASN A 243 -13.43 8.35 14.55
C ASN A 243 -14.09 6.98 14.70
N CYS A 244 -15.20 6.73 13.98
CA CYS A 244 -15.85 5.43 14.00
C CYS A 244 -14.97 4.36 13.37
N HIS A 245 -14.25 4.66 12.30
CA HIS A 245 -13.29 3.73 11.69
C HIS A 245 -12.19 3.33 12.68
N ARG A 246 -11.62 4.28 13.41
CA ARG A 246 -10.67 3.98 14.49
C ARG A 246 -11.30 3.14 15.61
N ALA A 247 -12.52 3.47 16.01
CA ALA A 247 -13.21 2.72 17.08
C ALA A 247 -13.44 1.26 16.69
N VAL A 248 -13.85 0.99 15.45
CA VAL A 248 -14.01 -0.38 14.93
C VAL A 248 -12.69 -1.16 15.00
N HIS A 249 -11.55 -0.49 14.76
CA HIS A 249 -10.22 -1.13 14.83
C HIS A 249 -9.56 -1.09 16.20
N ALA A 250 -10.17 -0.48 17.20
CA ALA A 250 -9.57 -0.36 18.54
C ALA A 250 -9.46 -1.71 19.26
N ASN A 251 -10.33 -2.66 18.94
CA ASN A 251 -10.33 -3.99 19.55
C ASN A 251 -9.92 -5.05 18.51
N SER A 252 -8.70 -5.56 18.62
CA SER A 252 -8.11 -6.50 17.65
C SER A 252 -8.63 -7.93 17.74
N HIS A 253 -9.42 -8.25 18.78
CA HIS A 253 -9.87 -9.62 19.07
C HIS A 253 -11.32 -9.90 18.63
N VAL A 254 -12.05 -8.91 18.14
CA VAL A 254 -13.47 -9.04 17.78
C VAL A 254 -13.63 -8.90 16.28
N THR A 255 -14.10 -9.96 15.64
CA THR A 255 -14.37 -9.98 14.18
C THR A 255 -15.64 -9.22 13.79
N GLU A 256 -16.50 -8.89 14.76
CA GLU A 256 -17.80 -8.26 14.56
C GLU A 256 -17.86 -6.82 15.09
N ASN A 257 -16.71 -6.17 15.24
CA ASN A 257 -16.60 -4.81 15.81
C ASN A 257 -17.51 -3.78 15.14
N TYR A 258 -17.71 -3.87 13.82
CA TYR A 258 -18.59 -2.97 13.09
C TYR A 258 -20.04 -3.07 13.56
N GLU A 259 -20.58 -4.29 13.64
CA GLU A 259 -21.97 -4.54 14.06
C GLU A 259 -22.21 -4.18 15.52
N GLU A 260 -21.25 -4.51 16.39
CA GLU A 260 -21.31 -4.19 17.81
C GLU A 260 -21.33 -2.67 18.03
N LEU A 261 -20.42 -1.93 17.38
CA LEU A 261 -20.38 -0.48 17.47
C LEU A 261 -21.66 0.16 16.91
N ALA A 262 -22.20 -0.35 15.79
CA ALA A 262 -23.45 0.12 15.21
C ALA A 262 -24.65 -0.10 16.15
N LYS A 263 -24.74 -1.25 16.82
CA LYS A 263 -25.78 -1.54 17.83
C LYS A 263 -25.70 -0.56 19.01
N LEU A 264 -24.52 -0.28 19.53
CA LEU A 264 -24.33 0.66 20.64
C LEU A 264 -24.76 2.09 20.28
N TYR A 265 -24.55 2.52 19.04
CA TYR A 265 -25.01 3.83 18.57
C TYR A 265 -26.53 3.86 18.31
N ALA A 266 -27.12 2.76 17.83
CA ALA A 266 -28.57 2.68 17.64
C ALA A 266 -29.35 2.79 18.97
N CYS A 267 -28.78 2.28 20.07
CA CYS A 267 -29.38 2.40 21.42
C CYS A 267 -29.25 3.82 22.03
N ARG A 268 -28.52 4.72 21.41
CA ARG A 268 -28.32 6.12 21.88
C ARG A 268 -29.22 7.15 21.18
N LYS A 269 -29.95 6.71 20.14
CA LYS A 269 -30.97 7.51 19.44
C LYS A 269 -32.35 7.20 20.04
#